data_99ceaae866f495f8c57e14c231cc2b70
#
_entry.id   99ceaae866f495f8c57e14c231cc2b70
#
_cell.length_a   1.000
_cell.length_b   1.000
_cell.length_c   1.000
_cell.angle_alpha   90.00
_cell.angle_beta   90.00
_cell.angle_gamma   90.00
#
_symmetry.space_group_name_H-M   'P 1'
#
loop_
_entity.id
_entity.type
_entity.pdbx_description
1 polymer ?
#
loop_
_entity_poly.entity_id
_entity_poly.type
_entity_poly.pdbx_seq_one_letter_code
_entity_poly.pdbx_strand_id
1 'polypeptide(L)'
;MKGLDELKEEIKEEASQNPEKFFATDVLRAKGFTRGHCSNCGLYFWSYDEDREVCGEPECSGGYTFINDSPTDKTFSYIEAWETYRDFMAERGYTPIDRYPVIARWRDDVEFTGASIYCFQPYVVSGEAEPPADELVIPQPSLRFND
;
A
#
# COMPACT_ATOMS: atom_id res chain seq x y z
N MET A 1 36.30 0.53 0.29
CA MET A 1 34.93 0.65 0.81
C MET A 1 34.02 0.15 -0.29
N LYS A 2 33.09 -0.76 0.03
CA LYS A 2 32.07 -1.21 -0.92
C LYS A 2 31.19 -0.04 -1.31
N GLY A 3 30.78 0.01 -2.56
CA GLY A 3 29.82 0.98 -3.05
C GLY A 3 28.43 0.77 -2.42
N LEU A 4 27.59 1.81 -2.42
CA LEU A 4 26.24 1.73 -1.85
C LEU A 4 25.38 0.66 -2.57
N ASP A 5 25.58 0.50 -3.87
CA ASP A 5 24.83 -0.46 -4.68
C ASP A 5 25.27 -1.91 -4.39
N GLU A 6 26.57 -2.16 -4.20
CA GLU A 6 27.07 -3.46 -3.77
C GLU A 6 26.49 -3.86 -2.40
N LEU A 7 26.42 -2.90 -1.47
CA LEU A 7 25.86 -3.14 -0.13
C LEU A 7 24.35 -3.44 -0.20
N LYS A 8 23.61 -2.75 -1.07
CA LYS A 8 22.17 -3.02 -1.29
C LYS A 8 21.93 -4.43 -1.83
N GLU A 9 22.72 -4.86 -2.81
CA GLU A 9 22.56 -6.20 -3.37
C GLU A 9 22.90 -7.30 -2.35
N GLU A 10 23.96 -7.13 -1.54
CA GLU A 10 24.27 -8.06 -0.46
C GLU A 10 23.14 -8.15 0.57
N ILE A 11 22.56 -7.01 0.98
CA ILE A 11 21.42 -7.00 1.92
C ILE A 11 20.19 -7.67 1.32
N LYS A 12 19.90 -7.43 0.04
CA LYS A 12 18.78 -8.09 -0.64
C LYS A 12 18.98 -9.60 -0.70
N GLU A 13 20.18 -10.06 -1.04
CA GLU A 13 20.48 -11.49 -1.08
C GLU A 13 20.35 -12.12 0.30
N GLU A 14 20.93 -11.52 1.34
CA GLU A 14 20.82 -12.02 2.71
C GLU A 14 19.37 -12.03 3.19
N ALA A 15 18.60 -10.97 2.93
CA ALA A 15 17.19 -10.90 3.29
C ALA A 15 16.34 -11.92 2.52
N SER A 16 16.69 -12.24 1.28
CA SER A 16 16.05 -13.31 0.51
C SER A 16 16.31 -14.69 1.10
N GLN A 17 17.51 -14.95 1.58
CA GLN A 17 17.90 -16.24 2.15
C GLN A 17 17.42 -16.41 3.59
N ASN A 18 17.43 -15.33 4.37
CA ASN A 18 17.14 -15.32 5.81
C ASN A 18 16.12 -14.22 6.16
N PRO A 19 14.89 -14.25 5.61
CA PRO A 19 13.92 -13.17 5.75
C PRO A 19 13.53 -12.90 7.21
N GLU A 20 13.59 -13.89 8.09
CA GLU A 20 13.28 -13.76 9.51
C GLU A 20 14.23 -12.86 10.29
N LYS A 21 15.42 -12.57 9.76
CA LYS A 21 16.36 -11.61 10.36
C LYS A 21 15.96 -10.15 10.10
N PHE A 22 15.17 -9.91 9.04
CA PHE A 22 14.86 -8.57 8.54
C PHE A 22 13.37 -8.21 8.68
N PHE A 23 12.49 -9.23 8.69
CA PHE A 23 11.05 -9.04 8.65
C PHE A 23 10.33 -9.95 9.66
N ALA A 24 9.17 -9.56 10.13
CA ALA A 24 8.31 -10.32 11.04
C ALA A 24 7.61 -11.49 10.31
N THR A 25 8.38 -12.40 9.73
CA THR A 25 7.84 -13.53 8.92
C THR A 25 7.14 -14.60 9.76
N ASP A 26 7.39 -14.65 11.05
CA ASP A 26 6.67 -15.46 12.03
C ASP A 26 5.19 -15.08 12.08
N VAL A 27 4.86 -13.80 12.01
CA VAL A 27 3.48 -13.30 11.93
C VAL A 27 2.79 -13.80 10.66
N LEU A 28 3.47 -13.75 9.51
CA LEU A 28 2.93 -14.25 8.25
C LEU A 28 2.62 -15.75 8.35
N ARG A 29 3.58 -16.56 8.85
CA ARG A 29 3.39 -18.00 9.05
C ARG A 29 2.26 -18.30 10.03
N ALA A 30 2.19 -17.57 11.15
CA ALA A 30 1.11 -17.73 12.13
C ALA A 30 -0.28 -17.40 11.56
N LYS A 31 -0.34 -16.57 10.52
CA LYS A 31 -1.55 -16.24 9.77
C LYS A 31 -1.84 -17.19 8.59
N GLY A 32 -1.06 -18.22 8.41
CA GLY A 32 -1.26 -19.24 7.37
C GLY A 32 -0.66 -18.90 6.01
N PHE A 33 0.23 -17.90 5.94
CA PHE A 33 0.98 -17.66 4.71
C PHE A 33 2.14 -18.64 4.56
N THR A 34 2.34 -19.12 3.35
CA THR A 34 3.52 -19.87 2.93
C THR A 34 4.42 -19.02 2.03
N ARG A 35 5.70 -19.30 2.05
CA ARG A 35 6.68 -18.63 1.20
C ARG A 35 6.92 -19.46 -0.05
N GLY A 36 6.51 -18.91 -1.21
CA GLY A 36 6.75 -19.48 -2.51
C GLY A 36 7.97 -18.89 -3.22
N HIS A 37 8.41 -19.58 -4.27
CA HIS A 37 9.44 -19.12 -5.20
C HIS A 37 8.82 -19.03 -6.58
N CYS A 38 8.82 -17.87 -7.19
CA CYS A 38 8.18 -17.65 -8.47
C CYS A 38 8.89 -18.41 -9.59
N SER A 39 8.17 -19.30 -10.27
CA SER A 39 8.69 -20.10 -11.38
C SER A 39 9.08 -19.25 -12.61
N ASN A 40 8.55 -18.02 -12.71
CA ASN A 40 8.81 -17.13 -13.84
C ASN A 40 9.99 -16.16 -13.59
N CYS A 41 9.98 -15.41 -12.49
CA CYS A 41 11.01 -14.39 -12.23
C CYS A 41 12.05 -14.80 -11.19
N GLY A 42 11.87 -15.92 -10.49
CA GLY A 42 12.80 -16.37 -9.44
C GLY A 42 12.74 -15.62 -8.12
N LEU A 43 11.83 -14.66 -7.95
CA LEU A 43 11.68 -13.93 -6.69
C LEU A 43 10.82 -14.71 -5.69
N TYR A 44 11.10 -14.51 -4.41
CA TYR A 44 10.28 -15.05 -3.34
C TYR A 44 9.03 -14.20 -3.14
N PHE A 45 7.92 -14.85 -2.79
CA PHE A 45 6.66 -14.20 -2.43
C PHE A 45 5.96 -14.95 -1.29
N TRP A 46 4.96 -14.32 -0.68
CA TRP A 46 4.11 -14.92 0.35
C TRP A 46 2.69 -15.06 -0.16
N SER A 47 2.06 -16.21 0.09
CA SER A 47 0.70 -16.52 -0.35
C SER A 47 -0.04 -17.38 0.67
N TYR A 48 -1.37 -17.23 0.73
CA TYR A 48 -2.26 -18.21 1.38
C TYR A 48 -2.46 -19.47 0.55
N ASP A 49 -2.29 -19.34 -0.76
CA ASP A 49 -2.39 -20.44 -1.69
C ASP A 49 -1.02 -21.11 -1.80
N GLU A 50 -0.91 -22.33 -1.25
CA GLU A 50 0.33 -23.10 -1.23
C GLU A 50 0.70 -23.61 -2.63
N ASP A 51 -0.31 -23.78 -3.50
CA ASP A 51 -0.13 -24.28 -4.87
C ASP A 51 0.24 -23.16 -5.86
N ARG A 52 0.33 -21.92 -5.37
CA ARG A 52 0.67 -20.78 -6.22
C ARG A 52 2.11 -20.83 -6.70
N GLU A 53 2.30 -20.95 -8.01
CA GLU A 53 3.62 -21.09 -8.65
C GLU A 53 4.26 -19.77 -9.06
N VAL A 54 3.48 -18.68 -9.21
CA VAL A 54 3.96 -17.37 -9.65
C VAL A 54 3.65 -16.25 -8.65
N CYS A 55 4.49 -15.23 -8.58
CA CYS A 55 4.25 -14.06 -7.75
C CYS A 55 3.09 -13.19 -8.28
N GLY A 56 2.77 -12.10 -7.59
CA GLY A 56 1.68 -11.20 -7.97
C GLY A 56 2.04 -10.17 -9.04
N GLU A 57 3.29 -10.15 -9.50
CA GLU A 57 3.73 -9.20 -10.51
C GLU A 57 2.99 -9.42 -11.84
N PRO A 58 2.54 -8.35 -12.53
CA PRO A 58 1.80 -8.48 -13.79
C PRO A 58 2.55 -9.30 -14.85
N GLU A 59 3.85 -9.14 -14.97
CA GLU A 59 4.69 -9.89 -15.92
C GLU A 59 4.71 -11.39 -15.65
N CYS A 60 4.52 -11.79 -14.40
CA CYS A 60 4.50 -13.20 -14.00
C CYS A 60 3.09 -13.81 -14.00
N SER A 61 2.07 -13.01 -13.77
CA SER A 61 0.67 -13.44 -13.60
C SER A 61 -0.21 -13.29 -14.86
N GLY A 62 0.38 -12.98 -16.00
CA GLY A 62 -0.35 -12.86 -17.28
C GLY A 62 -0.83 -11.45 -17.60
N GLY A 63 -0.29 -10.44 -16.94
CA GLY A 63 -0.59 -9.02 -17.18
C GLY A 63 -1.74 -8.48 -16.32
N TYR A 64 -2.20 -7.29 -16.67
CA TYR A 64 -3.30 -6.60 -15.97
C TYR A 64 -4.66 -7.10 -16.52
N THR A 65 -5.11 -8.25 -16.07
CA THR A 65 -6.35 -8.89 -16.55
C THR A 65 -7.59 -8.02 -16.34
N PHE A 66 -7.62 -7.20 -15.27
CA PHE A 66 -8.74 -6.29 -14.96
C PHE A 66 -8.95 -5.17 -15.99
N ILE A 67 -7.98 -4.89 -16.88
CA ILE A 67 -8.13 -3.83 -17.91
C ILE A 67 -9.20 -4.22 -18.94
N ASN A 68 -9.29 -5.50 -19.29
CA ASN A 68 -10.22 -6.02 -20.28
C ASN A 68 -11.26 -7.00 -19.70
N ASP A 69 -11.07 -7.38 -18.44
CA ASP A 69 -11.92 -8.34 -17.73
C ASP A 69 -12.19 -7.77 -16.32
N SER A 70 -13.25 -6.99 -16.22
CA SER A 70 -13.61 -6.34 -14.95
C SER A 70 -13.91 -7.39 -13.88
N PRO A 71 -13.29 -7.31 -12.68
CA PRO A 71 -13.58 -8.22 -11.58
C PRO A 71 -14.98 -8.03 -10.97
N THR A 72 -15.76 -7.08 -11.48
CA THR A 72 -17.11 -6.76 -11.04
C THR A 72 -18.04 -6.51 -12.22
N ASP A 73 -19.27 -7.02 -12.13
CA ASP A 73 -20.35 -6.75 -13.06
C ASP A 73 -21.02 -5.38 -12.83
N LYS A 74 -20.65 -4.68 -11.76
CA LYS A 74 -21.19 -3.38 -11.41
C LYS A 74 -20.35 -2.26 -12.02
N THR A 75 -21.03 -1.30 -12.61
CA THR A 75 -20.45 -0.02 -13.02
C THR A 75 -20.73 1.02 -11.94
N PHE A 76 -19.69 1.66 -11.44
CA PHE A 76 -19.77 2.71 -10.45
C PHE A 76 -19.35 4.05 -11.05
N SER A 77 -20.08 5.11 -10.74
CA SER A 77 -19.52 6.45 -10.84
C SER A 77 -18.47 6.65 -9.74
N TYR A 78 -17.65 7.69 -9.87
CA TYR A 78 -16.65 8.02 -8.84
C TYR A 78 -17.30 8.22 -7.45
N ILE A 79 -18.45 8.89 -7.40
CA ILE A 79 -19.16 9.16 -6.15
C ILE A 79 -19.70 7.86 -5.54
N GLU A 80 -20.36 7.02 -6.34
CA GLU A 80 -20.89 5.73 -5.87
C GLU A 80 -19.78 4.79 -5.37
N ALA A 81 -18.64 4.77 -6.04
CA ALA A 81 -17.48 3.99 -5.61
C ALA A 81 -16.97 4.49 -4.24
N TRP A 82 -16.87 5.82 -4.07
CA TRP A 82 -16.48 6.40 -2.79
C TRP A 82 -17.52 6.08 -1.70
N GLU A 83 -18.80 6.30 -1.96
CA GLU A 83 -19.86 6.04 -0.97
C GLU A 83 -19.89 4.57 -0.54
N THR A 84 -19.75 3.64 -1.48
CA THR A 84 -19.67 2.20 -1.20
C THR A 84 -18.46 1.88 -0.32
N TYR A 85 -17.29 2.45 -0.63
CA TYR A 85 -16.08 2.24 0.15
C TYR A 85 -16.16 2.88 1.53
N ARG A 86 -16.67 4.11 1.61
CA ARG A 86 -16.90 4.83 2.87
C ARG A 86 -17.78 4.01 3.82
N ASP A 87 -18.91 3.53 3.33
CA ASP A 87 -19.88 2.79 4.14
C ASP A 87 -19.30 1.45 4.60
N PHE A 88 -18.61 0.76 3.70
CA PHE A 88 -17.87 -0.46 4.04
C PHE A 88 -16.82 -0.23 5.16
N MET A 89 -16.09 0.89 5.12
CA MET A 89 -15.10 1.23 6.14
C MET A 89 -15.77 1.68 7.45
N ALA A 90 -16.85 2.47 7.36
CA ALA A 90 -17.61 2.93 8.53
C ALA A 90 -18.21 1.77 9.33
N GLU A 91 -18.71 0.73 8.67
CA GLU A 91 -19.18 -0.52 9.33
C GLU A 91 -18.06 -1.24 10.10
N ARG A 92 -16.79 -0.93 9.81
CA ARG A 92 -15.59 -1.50 10.46
C ARG A 92 -14.96 -0.58 11.50
N GLY A 93 -15.64 0.51 11.84
CA GLY A 93 -15.21 1.44 12.89
C GLY A 93 -14.41 2.65 12.39
N TYR A 94 -14.14 2.74 11.08
CA TYR A 94 -13.45 3.90 10.53
C TYR A 94 -14.36 5.13 10.52
N THR A 95 -13.80 6.29 10.84
CA THR A 95 -14.50 7.57 10.79
C THR A 95 -14.27 8.24 9.42
N PRO A 96 -15.34 8.44 8.62
CA PRO A 96 -15.21 9.19 7.38
C PRO A 96 -14.97 10.68 7.64
N ILE A 97 -14.01 11.25 6.95
CA ILE A 97 -13.74 12.68 6.99
C ILE A 97 -13.71 13.29 5.59
N ASP A 98 -13.91 14.60 5.52
CA ASP A 98 -13.86 15.35 4.27
C ASP A 98 -12.43 15.45 3.73
N ARG A 99 -12.32 15.52 2.40
CA ARG A 99 -11.07 15.72 1.70
C ARG A 99 -10.47 17.10 1.97
N TYR A 100 -9.15 17.17 2.01
CA TYR A 100 -8.40 18.43 2.03
C TYR A 100 -8.14 18.93 0.60
N PRO A 101 -7.86 20.23 0.41
CA PRO A 101 -7.43 20.75 -0.87
C PRO A 101 -6.16 20.07 -1.38
N VAL A 102 -6.03 19.93 -2.69
CA VAL A 102 -4.80 19.40 -3.30
C VAL A 102 -3.63 20.36 -3.13
N ILE A 103 -3.89 21.68 -3.17
CA ILE A 103 -2.88 22.70 -2.85
C ILE A 103 -2.74 22.79 -1.33
N ALA A 104 -1.58 22.42 -0.83
CA ALA A 104 -1.30 22.25 0.60
C ALA A 104 -0.96 23.59 1.29
N ARG A 105 -1.90 24.53 1.34
CA ARG A 105 -1.68 25.88 1.91
C ARG A 105 -1.48 25.91 3.42
N TRP A 106 -1.73 24.81 4.12
CA TRP A 106 -1.58 24.69 5.59
C TRP A 106 -0.16 24.30 6.02
N ARG A 107 0.74 24.11 5.07
CA ARG A 107 2.14 23.77 5.33
C ARG A 107 3.04 24.40 4.27
N ASP A 108 4.28 24.60 4.61
CA ASP A 108 5.27 25.34 3.82
C ASP A 108 6.39 24.47 3.23
N ASP A 109 6.39 23.18 3.58
CA ASP A 109 7.38 22.19 3.12
C ASP A 109 6.97 21.44 1.85
N VAL A 110 5.70 21.53 1.45
CA VAL A 110 5.16 20.94 0.22
C VAL A 110 4.12 21.86 -0.42
N GLU A 111 4.07 21.87 -1.74
CA GLU A 111 3.08 22.65 -2.50
C GLU A 111 1.76 21.89 -2.74
N PHE A 112 1.85 20.57 -2.89
CA PHE A 112 0.73 19.71 -3.22
C PHE A 112 0.62 18.53 -2.27
N THR A 113 -0.62 18.10 -2.04
CA THR A 113 -0.91 16.86 -1.31
C THR A 113 -0.57 15.66 -2.18
N GLY A 114 0.54 14.99 -1.89
CA GLY A 114 1.00 13.79 -2.61
C GLY A 114 0.48 12.47 -2.02
N ALA A 115 -0.07 12.52 -0.80
CA ALA A 115 -0.71 11.41 -0.11
C ALA A 115 -1.61 11.92 1.01
N SER A 116 -2.59 11.13 1.45
CA SER A 116 -3.52 11.51 2.52
C SER A 116 -2.82 11.86 3.84
N ILE A 117 -1.70 11.21 4.14
CA ILE A 117 -0.91 11.51 5.34
C ILE A 117 -0.45 12.97 5.42
N TYR A 118 -0.28 13.65 4.29
CA TYR A 118 0.11 15.07 4.26
C TYR A 118 -0.93 15.98 4.91
N CYS A 119 -2.17 15.54 5.01
CA CYS A 119 -3.24 16.29 5.68
C CYS A 119 -3.05 16.34 7.20
N PHE A 120 -2.31 15.40 7.76
CA PHE A 120 -2.12 15.23 9.21
C PHE A 120 -0.70 15.56 9.67
N GLN A 121 0.29 15.43 8.81
CA GLN A 121 1.64 15.89 9.07
C GLN A 121 1.75 17.42 8.90
N PRO A 122 2.58 18.09 9.67
CA PRO A 122 3.32 17.61 10.85
C PRO A 122 2.49 17.57 12.14
N TYR A 123 1.30 18.16 12.14
CA TYR A 123 0.54 18.52 13.35
C TYR A 123 0.19 17.34 14.25
N VAL A 124 -0.35 16.26 13.68
CA VAL A 124 -0.71 15.07 14.45
C VAL A 124 0.54 14.30 14.87
N VAL A 125 1.53 14.21 13.99
CA VAL A 125 2.79 13.50 14.28
C VAL A 125 3.62 14.22 15.33
N SER A 126 3.58 15.57 15.34
CA SER A 126 4.26 16.38 16.37
C SER A 126 3.48 16.46 17.70
N GLY A 127 2.22 16.05 17.72
CA GLY A 127 1.34 16.19 18.87
C GLY A 127 0.75 17.62 19.04
N GLU A 128 0.86 18.47 18.02
CA GLU A 128 0.27 19.80 18.03
C GLU A 128 -1.25 19.79 17.80
N ALA A 129 -1.76 18.74 17.18
CA ALA A 129 -3.19 18.55 16.96
C ALA A 129 -3.60 17.10 17.20
N GLU A 130 -4.74 16.92 17.82
CA GLU A 130 -5.37 15.61 17.96
C GLU A 130 -5.95 15.16 16.60
N PRO A 131 -5.82 13.89 16.24
CA PRO A 131 -6.50 13.36 15.06
C PRO A 131 -8.03 13.38 15.26
N PRO A 132 -8.82 13.50 14.17
CA PRO A 132 -10.28 13.44 14.28
C PRO A 132 -10.81 12.12 14.86
N ALA A 133 -10.09 11.04 14.68
CA ALA A 133 -10.30 9.72 15.28
C ALA A 133 -9.03 8.88 15.07
N ASP A 134 -8.94 7.73 15.78
CA ASP A 134 -7.81 6.79 15.64
C ASP A 134 -7.78 6.11 14.26
N GLU A 135 -8.95 5.82 13.72
CA GLU A 135 -9.12 5.16 12.42
C GLU A 135 -9.92 6.06 11.48
N LEU A 136 -9.33 6.41 10.34
CA LEU A 136 -9.90 7.38 9.39
C LEU A 136 -10.03 6.79 7.99
N VAL A 137 -11.06 7.24 7.27
CA VAL A 137 -11.20 7.06 5.83
C VAL A 137 -11.48 8.39 5.15
N ILE A 138 -10.74 8.68 4.09
CA ILE A 138 -10.76 9.99 3.41
C ILE A 138 -10.67 9.81 1.88
N PRO A 139 -11.49 10.53 1.08
CA PRO A 139 -11.39 10.52 -0.38
C PRO A 139 -10.37 11.56 -0.87
N GLN A 140 -9.11 11.46 -0.44
CA GLN A 140 -8.11 12.49 -0.70
C GLN A 140 -7.55 12.44 -2.12
N PRO A 141 -7.83 13.45 -2.97
CA PRO A 141 -7.13 13.63 -4.23
C PRO A 141 -5.66 13.97 -3.96
N SER A 142 -4.79 13.31 -4.68
CA SER A 142 -3.33 13.49 -4.56
C SER A 142 -2.71 13.81 -5.90
N LEU A 143 -1.67 14.62 -5.91
CA LEU A 143 -0.95 15.00 -7.12
C LEU A 143 0.55 14.74 -6.93
N ARG A 144 1.13 13.98 -7.87
CA ARG A 144 2.55 13.68 -7.93
C ARG A 144 3.06 13.97 -9.33
N PHE A 145 4.27 14.51 -9.43
CA PHE A 145 4.86 14.93 -10.70
C PHE A 145 6.09 14.12 -11.11
N ASN A 146 6.57 13.23 -10.24
CA ASN A 146 7.87 12.55 -10.40
C ASN A 146 7.75 11.03 -10.45
N ASP A 147 6.61 10.51 -10.81
CA ASP A 147 6.41 9.06 -10.98
C ASP A 147 6.56 8.66 -12.43
#